data_39eda01f468cbf1cbadcdca555dc5504
#
_entry.id   39eda01f468cbf1cbadcdca555dc5504
#
_cell.length_a   1.000
_cell.length_b   1.000
_cell.length_c   1.000
_cell.angle_alpha   90.00
_cell.angle_beta   90.00
_cell.angle_gamma   90.00
#
_symmetry.space_group_name_H-M   'P 1'
#
loop_
_entity.id
_entity.type
_entity.pdbx_description
1 polymer ?
#
loop_
_entity_poly.entity_id
_entity_poly.type
_entity_poly.pdbx_seq_one_letter_code
_entity_poly.pdbx_strand_id
1 'polypeptide(L)'
;GYSLYHQLREHEVDCKILAPTTMAITNTSHVKTDKRDAANIARCLAFHTYSEVYVPDDEDNSVKEYIRMRDDQKLMLKKIKQQILAFVLRQGKKFEGGKTYWTVAHMKWLKSLELKGLDKETLSEYLLTYEYLTEKIERLDNRIEELASGEKYKEKVKNMSCFLGIKTHTALSMVVEIGDFNRFEKAPKFAGFLGLVPSENSSGDSTNRYSITKAGNSHLRRLMVEAAQSYSRGNVGHKSLALKARQKGCSGEVIAYADKANERLRRRFYKMTLNKGINRNVATTAIARELACFMWGMATGNIS
;
A
#
# COMPACT_ATOMS: atom_id res chain seq x y z
N GLY A 1 13.34 -15.39 8.31
CA GLY A 1 12.30 -16.08 9.06
C GLY A 1 11.57 -17.13 8.25
N TYR A 2 11.01 -16.84 7.07
CA TYR A 2 10.18 -17.80 6.32
C TYR A 2 10.97 -19.01 5.81
N SER A 3 12.19 -18.84 5.30
CA SER A 3 13.03 -19.95 4.83
C SER A 3 13.30 -20.98 5.93
N LEU A 4 13.62 -20.52 7.15
CA LEU A 4 13.81 -21.43 8.28
C LEU A 4 12.50 -22.15 8.67
N TYR A 5 11.37 -21.44 8.59
CA TYR A 5 10.04 -22.04 8.84
C TYR A 5 9.78 -23.19 7.86
N HIS A 6 10.00 -22.96 6.55
CA HIS A 6 9.78 -23.99 5.53
C HIS A 6 10.71 -25.19 5.73
N GLN A 7 12.02 -24.95 5.99
CA GLN A 7 12.98 -26.02 6.30
C GLN A 7 12.55 -26.85 7.52
N LEU A 8 12.12 -26.20 8.61
CA LEU A 8 11.67 -26.92 9.80
C LEU A 8 10.39 -27.74 9.54
N ARG A 9 9.47 -27.19 8.74
CA ARG A 9 8.24 -27.90 8.35
C ARG A 9 8.53 -29.10 7.42
N GLU A 10 9.49 -29.01 6.52
CA GLU A 10 9.97 -30.13 5.69
C GLU A 10 10.53 -31.28 6.55
N HIS A 11 11.10 -30.96 7.69
CA HIS A 11 11.58 -31.95 8.67
C HIS A 11 10.53 -32.33 9.71
N GLU A 12 9.23 -32.05 9.44
CA GLU A 12 8.11 -32.36 10.33
C GLU A 12 8.17 -31.69 11.72
N VAL A 13 8.99 -30.65 11.86
CA VAL A 13 9.08 -29.88 13.11
C VAL A 13 7.91 -28.91 13.18
N ASP A 14 7.11 -29.00 14.23
CA ASP A 14 6.06 -28.01 14.49
C ASP A 14 6.69 -26.69 14.95
N CYS A 15 6.64 -25.69 14.08
CA CYS A 15 7.20 -24.36 14.35
C CYS A 15 6.19 -23.28 14.00
N LYS A 16 6.33 -22.14 14.68
CA LYS A 16 5.46 -20.96 14.49
C LYS A 16 6.28 -19.71 14.39
N ILE A 17 5.85 -18.77 13.55
CA ILE A 17 6.43 -17.44 13.50
C ILE A 17 5.58 -16.51 14.34
N LEU A 18 6.19 -15.88 15.34
CA LEU A 18 5.55 -14.95 16.24
C LEU A 18 5.92 -13.50 15.88
N ALA A 19 4.94 -12.61 15.90
CA ALA A 19 5.22 -11.19 15.77
C ALA A 19 5.61 -10.60 17.14
N PRO A 20 6.80 -10.02 17.31
CA PRO A 20 7.24 -9.47 18.61
C PRO A 20 6.25 -8.45 19.20
N THR A 21 5.55 -7.70 18.34
CA THR A 21 4.57 -6.69 18.75
C THR A 21 3.27 -7.27 19.31
N THR A 22 3.01 -8.56 19.11
CA THR A 22 1.81 -9.26 19.63
C THR A 22 2.10 -10.15 20.81
N MET A 23 3.36 -10.28 21.20
CA MET A 23 3.78 -11.05 22.36
C MET A 23 3.53 -10.26 23.64
N ALA A 24 3.05 -10.92 24.69
CA ALA A 24 2.93 -10.32 26.00
C ALA A 24 4.30 -9.93 26.54
N ILE A 25 4.56 -8.65 26.71
CA ILE A 25 5.82 -8.13 27.25
C ILE A 25 5.58 -7.72 28.71
N THR A 26 6.33 -8.30 29.64
CA THR A 26 6.38 -7.79 31.01
C THR A 26 7.25 -6.54 31.04
N ASN A 27 6.63 -5.37 31.17
CA ASN A 27 7.26 -4.03 31.10
C ASN A 27 8.21 -3.69 32.27
N THR A 28 8.74 -4.65 33.01
CA THR A 28 9.50 -4.41 34.25
C THR A 28 11.01 -4.25 34.05
N SER A 29 11.52 -4.34 32.83
CA SER A 29 12.98 -4.28 32.61
C SER A 29 13.36 -3.61 31.30
N HIS A 30 14.10 -2.50 31.38
CA HIS A 30 14.73 -1.83 30.24
C HIS A 30 15.97 -2.58 29.67
N VAL A 31 16.31 -3.75 30.22
CA VAL A 31 17.46 -4.54 29.77
C VAL A 31 16.99 -5.62 28.82
N LYS A 32 17.35 -5.49 27.54
CA LYS A 32 17.11 -6.47 26.48
C LYS A 32 18.33 -7.38 26.34
N THR A 33 18.11 -8.70 26.46
CA THR A 33 19.14 -9.74 26.19
C THR A 33 18.48 -10.92 25.49
N ASP A 34 19.24 -11.63 24.65
CA ASP A 34 18.75 -12.80 23.91
C ASP A 34 18.18 -13.87 24.84
N LYS A 35 18.79 -14.05 26.02
CA LYS A 35 18.31 -15.00 27.04
C LYS A 35 16.90 -14.64 27.55
N ARG A 36 16.64 -13.35 27.75
CA ARG A 36 15.31 -12.89 28.20
C ARG A 36 14.29 -12.98 27.07
N ASP A 37 14.71 -12.66 25.85
CA ASP A 37 13.86 -12.78 24.67
C ASP A 37 13.46 -14.25 24.43
N ALA A 38 14.42 -15.20 24.52
CA ALA A 38 14.16 -16.64 24.42
C ALA A 38 13.20 -17.13 25.53
N ALA A 39 13.43 -16.71 26.79
CA ALA A 39 12.54 -17.07 27.90
C ALA A 39 11.12 -16.49 27.72
N ASN A 40 10.99 -15.28 27.18
CA ASN A 40 9.69 -14.69 26.88
C ASN A 40 8.97 -15.41 25.74
N ILE A 41 9.69 -15.79 24.67
CA ILE A 41 9.16 -16.61 23.57
C ILE A 41 8.65 -17.95 24.10
N ALA A 42 9.45 -18.65 24.91
CA ALA A 42 9.06 -19.92 25.51
C ALA A 42 7.80 -19.79 26.38
N ARG A 43 7.72 -18.73 27.18
CA ARG A 43 6.52 -18.45 28.00
C ARG A 43 5.30 -18.15 27.13
N CYS A 44 5.43 -17.31 26.09
CA CYS A 44 4.35 -17.03 25.18
C CYS A 44 3.85 -18.28 24.47
N LEU A 45 4.73 -19.18 24.06
CA LEU A 45 4.36 -20.47 23.47
C LEU A 45 3.62 -21.36 24.48
N ALA A 46 4.14 -21.51 25.70
CA ALA A 46 3.55 -22.35 26.75
C ALA A 46 2.12 -21.89 27.15
N PHE A 47 1.89 -20.57 27.19
CA PHE A 47 0.59 -20.00 27.63
C PHE A 47 -0.29 -19.53 26.48
N HIS A 48 0.09 -19.77 25.21
CA HIS A 48 -0.64 -19.34 24.01
C HIS A 48 -0.95 -17.83 23.99
N THR A 49 -0.05 -16.98 24.54
CA THR A 49 -0.21 -15.53 24.63
C THR A 49 0.48 -14.81 23.49
N TYR A 50 0.24 -15.24 22.25
CA TYR A 50 0.80 -14.69 21.03
C TYR A 50 -0.21 -14.71 19.88
N SER A 51 0.05 -13.92 18.84
CA SER A 51 -0.62 -14.06 17.56
C SER A 51 0.36 -14.62 16.54
N GLU A 52 -0.05 -15.71 15.90
CA GLU A 52 0.73 -16.36 14.86
C GLU A 52 0.79 -15.48 13.60
N VAL A 53 1.97 -15.38 12.99
CA VAL A 53 2.16 -14.68 11.73
C VAL A 53 1.80 -15.62 10.59
N TYR A 54 0.94 -15.17 9.69
CA TYR A 54 0.67 -15.89 8.46
C TYR A 54 1.95 -16.02 7.62
N VAL A 55 2.29 -17.22 7.25
CA VAL A 55 3.42 -17.52 6.37
C VAL A 55 2.87 -17.70 4.95
N PRO A 56 3.23 -16.83 4.01
CA PRO A 56 2.83 -16.99 2.61
C PRO A 56 3.51 -18.20 2.00
N ASP A 57 2.93 -18.77 0.97
CA ASP A 57 3.65 -19.74 0.15
C ASP A 57 4.82 -19.08 -0.62
N ASP A 58 5.70 -19.89 -1.20
CA ASP A 58 6.93 -19.41 -1.84
C ASP A 58 6.65 -18.53 -3.06
N GLU A 59 5.58 -18.84 -3.81
CA GLU A 59 5.18 -18.03 -4.97
C GLU A 59 4.69 -16.65 -4.52
N ASP A 60 3.76 -16.58 -3.56
CA ASP A 60 3.25 -15.32 -3.01
C ASP A 60 4.39 -14.49 -2.39
N ASN A 61 5.32 -15.15 -1.69
CA ASN A 61 6.49 -14.48 -1.14
C ASN A 61 7.40 -13.90 -2.23
N SER A 62 7.66 -14.64 -3.30
CA SER A 62 8.48 -14.18 -4.42
C SER A 62 7.83 -13.02 -5.17
N VAL A 63 6.52 -13.10 -5.43
CA VAL A 63 5.76 -12.00 -6.05
C VAL A 63 5.72 -10.76 -5.15
N LYS A 64 5.55 -10.93 -3.86
CA LYS A 64 5.61 -9.84 -2.87
C LYS A 64 6.97 -9.13 -2.89
N GLU A 65 8.08 -9.87 -2.86
CA GLU A 65 9.44 -9.29 -2.92
C GLU A 65 9.67 -8.55 -4.25
N TYR A 66 9.16 -9.10 -5.36
CA TYR A 66 9.26 -8.44 -6.66
C TYR A 66 8.51 -7.09 -6.69
N ILE A 67 7.29 -7.05 -6.14
CA ILE A 67 6.50 -5.82 -6.03
C ILE A 67 7.20 -4.78 -5.15
N ARG A 68 7.75 -5.21 -4.01
CA ARG A 68 8.47 -4.33 -3.09
C ARG A 68 9.73 -3.77 -3.74
N MET A 69 10.51 -4.60 -4.43
CA MET A 69 11.66 -4.16 -5.21
C MET A 69 11.26 -3.10 -6.26
N ARG A 70 10.15 -3.30 -6.98
CA ARG A 70 9.63 -2.29 -7.92
C ARG A 70 9.27 -0.99 -7.20
N ASP A 71 8.66 -1.04 -6.03
CA ASP A 71 8.31 0.15 -5.24
C ASP A 71 9.56 0.91 -4.77
N ASP A 72 10.63 0.22 -4.45
CA ASP A 72 11.93 0.83 -4.15
C ASP A 72 12.48 1.60 -5.36
N GLN A 73 12.37 1.04 -6.58
CA GLN A 73 12.74 1.78 -7.80
C GLN A 73 11.89 3.06 -7.97
N LYS A 74 10.62 3.01 -7.60
CA LYS A 74 9.73 4.18 -7.61
C LYS A 74 10.18 5.27 -6.63
N LEU A 75 10.66 4.88 -5.46
CA LEU A 75 11.24 5.81 -4.48
C LEU A 75 12.54 6.42 -5.00
N MET A 76 13.40 5.62 -5.63
CA MET A 76 14.62 6.13 -6.28
C MET A 76 14.29 7.13 -7.40
N LEU A 77 13.31 6.83 -8.25
CA LEU A 77 12.85 7.76 -9.28
C LEU A 77 12.30 9.06 -8.68
N LYS A 78 11.59 9.00 -7.57
CA LYS A 78 11.13 10.19 -6.86
C LYS A 78 12.31 11.03 -6.37
N LYS A 79 13.33 10.39 -5.80
CA LYS A 79 14.53 11.06 -5.30
C LYS A 79 15.30 11.76 -6.42
N ILE A 80 15.55 11.07 -7.54
CA ILE A 80 16.26 11.66 -8.68
C ILE A 80 15.50 12.85 -9.27
N LYS A 81 14.16 12.77 -9.36
CA LYS A 81 13.31 13.91 -9.76
C LYS A 81 13.49 15.13 -8.87
N GLN A 82 13.56 14.93 -7.56
CA GLN A 82 13.79 16.01 -6.60
C GLN A 82 15.20 16.59 -6.75
N GLN A 83 16.22 15.75 -6.96
CA GLN A 83 17.60 16.16 -7.17
C GLN A 83 17.75 17.00 -8.43
N ILE A 84 17.14 16.60 -9.55
CA ILE A 84 17.14 17.37 -10.81
C ILE A 84 16.53 18.75 -10.59
N LEU A 85 15.34 18.84 -9.99
CA LEU A 85 14.67 20.12 -9.76
C LEU A 85 15.49 21.03 -8.83
N ALA A 86 16.06 20.47 -7.76
CA ALA A 86 16.90 21.22 -6.84
C ALA A 86 18.20 21.70 -7.51
N PHE A 87 18.83 20.87 -8.34
CA PHE A 87 20.03 21.24 -9.10
C PHE A 87 19.74 22.39 -10.07
N VAL A 88 18.71 22.24 -10.90
CA VAL A 88 18.32 23.26 -11.89
C VAL A 88 17.95 24.59 -11.23
N LEU A 89 17.28 24.54 -10.05
CA LEU A 89 16.98 25.74 -9.28
C LEU A 89 18.25 26.44 -8.78
N ARG A 90 19.25 25.69 -8.31
CA ARG A 90 20.57 26.28 -7.91
C ARG A 90 21.33 26.94 -9.08
N GLN A 91 21.10 26.46 -10.31
CA GLN A 91 21.61 27.08 -11.52
C GLN A 91 20.80 28.33 -11.96
N GLY A 92 19.86 28.79 -11.13
CA GLY A 92 19.02 29.94 -11.45
C GLY A 92 18.04 29.72 -12.60
N LYS A 93 17.81 28.47 -13.00
CA LYS A 93 16.93 28.14 -14.12
C LYS A 93 15.53 27.74 -13.61
N LYS A 94 14.48 28.22 -14.29
CA LYS A 94 13.10 27.94 -13.95
C LYS A 94 12.32 27.58 -15.21
N PHE A 95 11.50 26.52 -15.11
CA PHE A 95 10.60 26.15 -16.21
C PHE A 95 9.37 27.05 -16.20
N GLU A 96 9.14 27.77 -17.29
CA GLU A 96 7.99 28.68 -17.45
C GLU A 96 6.92 28.10 -18.38
N GLY A 97 7.18 26.96 -19.02
CA GLY A 97 6.27 26.33 -19.99
C GLY A 97 5.04 25.65 -19.39
N GLY A 98 4.73 25.88 -18.10
CA GLY A 98 3.55 25.35 -17.44
C GLY A 98 3.75 25.01 -15.95
N LYS A 99 2.65 24.62 -15.28
CA LYS A 99 2.66 24.25 -13.85
C LYS A 99 3.02 22.79 -13.60
N THR A 100 3.07 21.95 -14.63
CA THR A 100 3.26 20.50 -14.50
C THR A 100 4.65 20.10 -14.99
N TYR A 101 5.42 19.51 -14.09
CA TYR A 101 6.74 18.93 -14.37
C TYR A 101 6.64 17.52 -14.94
N TRP A 102 7.72 17.03 -15.53
CA TRP A 102 7.88 15.64 -16.05
C TRP A 102 6.98 15.35 -17.25
N THR A 103 6.54 16.38 -17.94
CA THR A 103 5.88 16.30 -19.25
C THR A 103 6.93 16.30 -20.36
N VAL A 104 6.51 15.94 -21.58
CA VAL A 104 7.38 16.00 -22.77
C VAL A 104 8.02 17.41 -22.92
N ALA A 105 7.21 18.46 -22.72
CA ALA A 105 7.69 19.85 -22.80
C ALA A 105 8.75 20.15 -21.71
N HIS A 106 8.52 19.71 -20.46
CA HIS A 106 9.49 19.88 -19.38
C HIS A 106 10.80 19.13 -19.65
N MET A 107 10.71 17.87 -20.12
CA MET A 107 11.89 17.08 -20.47
C MET A 107 12.68 17.70 -21.62
N LYS A 108 11.99 18.19 -22.65
CA LYS A 108 12.64 18.94 -23.77
C LYS A 108 13.37 20.17 -23.26
N TRP A 109 12.74 20.92 -22.35
CA TRP A 109 13.37 22.09 -21.73
C TRP A 109 14.60 21.71 -20.89
N LEU A 110 14.53 20.66 -20.05
CA LEU A 110 15.68 20.19 -19.27
C LEU A 110 16.87 19.84 -20.18
N LYS A 111 16.62 19.17 -21.31
CA LYS A 111 17.64 18.80 -22.29
C LYS A 111 18.19 19.98 -23.09
N SER A 112 17.43 21.07 -23.20
CA SER A 112 17.85 22.29 -23.91
C SER A 112 18.60 23.33 -23.03
N LEU A 113 18.78 23.02 -21.73
CA LEU A 113 19.50 23.95 -20.84
C LEU A 113 20.96 24.06 -21.22
N GLU A 114 21.38 25.27 -21.52
CA GLU A 114 22.78 25.62 -21.79
C GLU A 114 23.54 25.78 -20.48
N LEU A 115 24.15 24.70 -20.01
CA LEU A 115 25.06 24.65 -18.88
C LEU A 115 26.49 24.39 -19.40
N LYS A 116 27.49 24.76 -18.62
CA LYS A 116 28.92 24.65 -19.03
C LYS A 116 29.66 23.69 -18.10
N GLY A 117 30.71 23.04 -18.65
CA GLY A 117 31.62 22.20 -17.88
C GLY A 117 30.90 21.15 -17.06
N LEU A 118 31.28 20.98 -15.80
CA LEU A 118 30.76 19.98 -14.88
C LEU A 118 29.27 20.13 -14.59
N ASP A 119 28.70 21.32 -14.68
CA ASP A 119 27.24 21.49 -14.48
C ASP A 119 26.45 20.83 -15.60
N LYS A 120 26.92 20.87 -16.83
CA LYS A 120 26.32 20.16 -17.96
C LYS A 120 26.42 18.63 -17.77
N GLU A 121 27.60 18.16 -17.38
CA GLU A 121 27.81 16.73 -17.10
C GLU A 121 26.94 16.25 -15.96
N THR A 122 26.87 17.01 -14.86
CA THR A 122 26.00 16.69 -13.70
C THR A 122 24.54 16.57 -14.09
N LEU A 123 24.00 17.49 -14.89
CA LEU A 123 22.61 17.39 -15.36
C LEU A 123 22.41 16.19 -16.27
N SER A 124 23.37 15.92 -17.16
CA SER A 124 23.31 14.75 -18.06
C SER A 124 23.25 13.44 -17.29
N GLU A 125 24.08 13.25 -16.28
CA GLU A 125 24.08 12.05 -15.44
C GLU A 125 22.77 11.87 -14.65
N TYR A 126 22.21 12.97 -14.13
CA TYR A 126 20.89 12.93 -13.51
C TYR A 126 19.78 12.53 -14.48
N LEU A 127 19.81 13.05 -15.72
CA LEU A 127 18.83 12.72 -16.74
C LEU A 127 18.95 11.28 -17.22
N LEU A 128 20.17 10.76 -17.41
CA LEU A 128 20.41 9.35 -17.72
C LEU A 128 19.85 8.43 -16.63
N THR A 129 20.11 8.76 -15.37
CA THR A 129 19.55 7.99 -14.23
C THR A 129 18.02 8.05 -14.21
N TYR A 130 17.43 9.20 -14.49
CA TYR A 130 15.98 9.36 -14.59
C TYR A 130 15.38 8.49 -15.70
N GLU A 131 15.98 8.51 -16.90
CA GLU A 131 15.53 7.72 -18.05
C GLU A 131 15.63 6.23 -17.77
N TYR A 132 16.78 5.76 -17.27
CA TYR A 132 16.99 4.38 -16.87
C TYR A 132 15.94 3.87 -15.86
N LEU A 133 15.70 4.65 -14.80
CA LEU A 133 14.71 4.28 -13.79
C LEU A 133 13.28 4.28 -14.35
N THR A 134 12.97 5.17 -15.28
CA THR A 134 11.65 5.24 -15.92
C THR A 134 11.38 4.00 -16.75
N GLU A 135 12.32 3.62 -17.63
CA GLU A 135 12.23 2.40 -18.45
C GLU A 135 12.20 1.14 -17.58
N LYS A 136 13.04 1.09 -16.55
CA LYS A 136 13.07 -0.02 -15.61
C LYS A 136 11.72 -0.22 -14.93
N ILE A 137 11.10 0.85 -14.43
CA ILE A 137 9.79 0.78 -13.76
C ILE A 137 8.71 0.33 -14.73
N GLU A 138 8.71 0.81 -15.97
CA GLU A 138 7.75 0.38 -16.99
C GLU A 138 7.86 -1.13 -17.27
N ARG A 139 9.08 -1.64 -17.45
CA ARG A 139 9.32 -3.09 -17.61
C ARG A 139 8.85 -3.89 -16.38
N LEU A 140 9.09 -3.39 -15.17
CA LEU A 140 8.63 -4.05 -13.94
C LEU A 140 7.10 -4.00 -13.82
N ASP A 141 6.46 -2.91 -14.21
CA ASP A 141 5.01 -2.77 -14.22
C ASP A 141 4.37 -3.76 -15.21
N ASN A 142 4.94 -3.91 -16.41
CA ASN A 142 4.49 -4.92 -17.40
C ASN A 142 4.59 -6.34 -16.82
N ARG A 143 5.70 -6.66 -16.15
CA ARG A 143 5.85 -7.98 -15.51
C ARG A 143 4.84 -8.21 -14.38
N ILE A 144 4.48 -7.18 -13.62
CA ILE A 144 3.44 -7.26 -12.59
C ILE A 144 2.05 -7.52 -13.22
N GLU A 145 1.74 -6.90 -14.37
CA GLU A 145 0.50 -7.18 -15.11
C GLU A 145 0.46 -8.64 -15.62
N GLU A 146 1.58 -9.19 -16.10
CA GLU A 146 1.68 -10.60 -16.49
C GLU A 146 1.45 -11.52 -15.28
N LEU A 147 2.13 -11.29 -14.14
CA LEU A 147 1.97 -12.06 -12.91
C LEU A 147 0.51 -12.05 -12.43
N ALA A 148 -0.10 -10.87 -12.46
CA ALA A 148 -1.49 -10.68 -12.04
C ALA A 148 -2.50 -11.40 -12.95
N SER A 149 -2.13 -11.66 -14.21
CA SER A 149 -2.97 -12.39 -15.17
C SER A 149 -2.88 -13.91 -15.05
N GLY A 150 -1.95 -14.42 -14.24
CA GLY A 150 -1.83 -15.85 -13.90
C GLY A 150 -3.06 -16.39 -13.19
N GLU A 151 -3.36 -17.67 -13.36
CA GLU A 151 -4.59 -18.29 -12.86
C GLU A 151 -4.80 -18.10 -11.35
N LYS A 152 -3.74 -18.15 -10.57
CA LYS A 152 -3.77 -17.97 -9.11
C LYS A 152 -4.32 -16.60 -8.66
N TYR A 153 -4.02 -15.54 -9.42
CA TYR A 153 -4.28 -14.15 -9.02
C TYR A 153 -5.39 -13.47 -9.83
N LYS A 154 -5.58 -13.90 -11.08
CA LYS A 154 -6.39 -13.23 -12.10
C LYS A 154 -7.77 -12.78 -11.60
N GLU A 155 -8.52 -13.70 -11.01
CA GLU A 155 -9.89 -13.40 -10.57
C GLU A 155 -9.89 -12.41 -9.40
N LYS A 156 -9.07 -12.66 -8.36
CA LYS A 156 -8.99 -11.79 -7.19
C LYS A 156 -8.54 -10.39 -7.54
N VAL A 157 -7.50 -10.26 -8.38
CA VAL A 157 -6.98 -8.97 -8.83
C VAL A 157 -8.01 -8.23 -9.68
N LYS A 158 -8.70 -8.94 -10.59
CA LYS A 158 -9.73 -8.37 -11.44
C LYS A 158 -10.89 -7.81 -10.61
N ASN A 159 -11.41 -8.59 -9.66
CA ASN A 159 -12.50 -8.18 -8.79
C ASN A 159 -12.12 -6.97 -7.91
N MET A 160 -10.93 -6.97 -7.31
CA MET A 160 -10.45 -5.84 -6.53
C MET A 160 -10.22 -4.58 -7.38
N SER A 161 -9.84 -4.73 -8.64
CA SER A 161 -9.62 -3.60 -9.56
C SER A 161 -10.92 -2.88 -9.96
N CYS A 162 -12.08 -3.39 -9.58
CA CYS A 162 -13.37 -2.72 -9.74
C CYS A 162 -13.54 -1.51 -8.80
N PHE A 163 -12.75 -1.42 -7.74
CA PHE A 163 -12.78 -0.24 -6.87
C PHE A 163 -12.01 0.94 -7.49
N LEU A 164 -12.53 2.14 -7.26
CA LEU A 164 -11.86 3.37 -7.68
C LEU A 164 -10.52 3.52 -6.94
N GLY A 165 -9.47 3.81 -7.70
CA GLY A 165 -8.11 3.97 -7.15
C GLY A 165 -7.31 2.67 -7.00
N ILE A 166 -7.96 1.51 -7.12
CA ILE A 166 -7.28 0.21 -7.10
C ILE A 166 -6.96 -0.20 -8.55
N LYS A 167 -5.68 -0.38 -8.82
CA LYS A 167 -5.16 -0.93 -10.08
C LYS A 167 -4.46 -2.25 -9.80
N THR A 168 -4.01 -2.93 -10.85
CA THR A 168 -3.36 -4.25 -10.81
C THR A 168 -2.26 -4.32 -9.74
N HIS A 169 -1.32 -3.37 -9.73
CA HIS A 169 -0.25 -3.32 -8.73
C HIS A 169 -0.79 -3.34 -7.29
N THR A 170 -1.75 -2.48 -6.96
CA THR A 170 -2.32 -2.41 -5.60
C THR A 170 -3.15 -3.66 -5.28
N ALA A 171 -3.93 -4.16 -6.24
CA ALA A 171 -4.74 -5.37 -6.06
C ALA A 171 -3.85 -6.60 -5.84
N LEU A 172 -2.82 -6.80 -6.67
CA LEU A 172 -1.89 -7.91 -6.52
C LEU A 172 -1.10 -7.81 -5.20
N SER A 173 -0.62 -6.60 -4.83
CA SER A 173 0.02 -6.38 -3.52
C SER A 173 -0.88 -6.81 -2.36
N MET A 174 -2.17 -6.48 -2.41
CA MET A 174 -3.14 -6.90 -1.39
C MET A 174 -3.27 -8.42 -1.36
N VAL A 175 -3.36 -9.08 -2.50
CA VAL A 175 -3.52 -10.55 -2.58
C VAL A 175 -2.32 -11.26 -1.98
N VAL A 176 -1.11 -10.94 -2.42
CA VAL A 176 0.11 -11.66 -2.03
C VAL A 176 0.60 -11.34 -0.61
N GLU A 177 0.32 -10.13 -0.10
CA GLU A 177 0.72 -9.76 1.27
C GLU A 177 -0.28 -10.21 2.33
N ILE A 178 -1.54 -10.41 1.96
CA ILE A 178 -2.58 -10.89 2.86
C ILE A 178 -2.67 -12.42 2.82
N GLY A 179 -2.58 -13.02 1.63
CA GLY A 179 -2.78 -14.45 1.38
C GLY A 179 -4.23 -14.84 1.60
N ASP A 180 -4.56 -15.26 2.83
CA ASP A 180 -5.94 -15.62 3.21
C ASP A 180 -6.65 -14.46 3.93
N PHE A 181 -7.70 -13.92 3.30
CA PHE A 181 -8.55 -12.88 3.87
C PHE A 181 -9.53 -13.43 4.93
N ASN A 182 -9.84 -14.73 4.89
CA ASN A 182 -10.77 -15.35 5.85
C ASN A 182 -10.18 -15.50 7.26
N ARG A 183 -8.85 -15.37 7.41
CA ARG A 183 -8.21 -15.30 8.72
C ARG A 183 -8.64 -14.08 9.57
N PHE A 184 -9.31 -13.13 8.96
CA PHE A 184 -9.92 -11.99 9.66
C PHE A 184 -11.42 -12.23 9.80
N GLU A 185 -11.92 -12.46 11.00
CA GLU A 185 -13.34 -12.70 11.26
C GLU A 185 -14.28 -11.60 10.72
N LYS A 186 -13.79 -10.34 10.74
CA LYS A 186 -14.58 -9.14 10.41
C LYS A 186 -13.72 -8.09 9.75
N ALA A 187 -14.31 -7.31 8.84
CA ALA A 187 -13.65 -6.19 8.17
C ALA A 187 -12.92 -5.20 9.11
N PRO A 188 -13.43 -4.85 10.32
CA PRO A 188 -12.68 -4.01 11.26
C PRO A 188 -11.37 -4.64 11.76
N LYS A 189 -11.27 -5.97 11.90
CA LYS A 189 -10.03 -6.68 12.26
C LYS A 189 -9.01 -6.54 11.14
N PHE A 190 -9.44 -6.67 9.88
CA PHE A 190 -8.59 -6.43 8.72
C PHE A 190 -8.09 -4.98 8.66
N ALA A 191 -8.96 -3.98 8.88
CA ALA A 191 -8.54 -2.58 8.98
C ALA A 191 -7.55 -2.32 10.12
N GLY A 192 -7.69 -3.05 11.24
CA GLY A 192 -6.74 -3.06 12.36
C GLY A 192 -5.37 -3.61 11.95
N PHE A 193 -5.33 -4.71 11.21
CA PHE A 193 -4.11 -5.29 10.66
C PHE A 193 -3.36 -4.32 9.73
N LEU A 194 -4.07 -3.47 9.00
CA LEU A 194 -3.48 -2.40 8.20
C LEU A 194 -3.06 -1.17 9.03
N GLY A 195 -3.41 -1.12 10.31
CA GLY A 195 -3.15 0.01 11.19
C GLY A 195 -3.90 1.27 10.81
N LEU A 196 -5.07 1.14 10.17
CA LEU A 196 -5.94 2.23 9.75
C LEU A 196 -7.04 2.56 10.78
N VAL A 197 -7.09 1.86 11.89
CA VAL A 197 -8.02 2.14 12.98
C VAL A 197 -7.45 3.22 13.91
N PRO A 198 -8.29 4.10 14.46
CA PRO A 198 -7.82 5.06 15.46
C PRO A 198 -7.31 4.33 16.69
N SER A 199 -6.26 4.85 17.31
CA SER A 199 -5.88 4.46 18.66
C SER A 199 -6.88 5.03 19.64
N GLU A 200 -7.15 4.30 20.70
CA GLU A 200 -8.10 4.68 21.74
C GLU A 200 -7.46 4.45 23.11
N ASN A 201 -7.61 5.41 24.00
CA ASN A 201 -7.24 5.31 25.40
C ASN A 201 -8.45 5.82 26.20
N SER A 202 -9.35 4.91 26.49
CA SER A 202 -10.60 5.19 27.15
C SER A 202 -10.58 4.58 28.54
N SER A 203 -11.09 5.32 29.54
CA SER A 203 -11.27 4.85 30.91
C SER A 203 -12.62 5.33 31.45
N GLY A 204 -13.40 4.43 32.00
CA GLY A 204 -14.77 4.70 32.44
C GLY A 204 -15.62 5.24 31.29
N ASP A 205 -16.34 6.31 31.52
CA ASP A 205 -17.24 6.94 30.53
C ASP A 205 -16.51 7.85 29.53
N SER A 206 -15.20 8.04 29.68
CA SER A 206 -14.39 8.91 28.81
C SER A 206 -13.80 8.14 27.64
N THR A 207 -14.18 8.50 26.41
CA THR A 207 -13.64 7.93 25.18
C THR A 207 -12.72 8.90 24.48
N ASN A 208 -11.41 8.64 24.55
CA ASN A 208 -10.38 9.44 23.90
C ASN A 208 -9.82 8.70 22.68
N ARG A 209 -10.12 9.21 21.47
CA ARG A 209 -9.60 8.69 20.21
C ARG A 209 -8.52 9.61 19.65
N TYR A 210 -7.43 8.99 19.20
CA TYR A 210 -6.26 9.68 18.67
C TYR A 210 -6.07 9.36 17.16
N SER A 211 -4.86 9.57 16.67
CA SER A 211 -4.49 9.21 15.29
C SER A 211 -4.59 7.69 15.07
N ILE A 212 -4.45 7.26 13.82
CA ILE A 212 -4.42 5.83 13.50
C ILE A 212 -3.25 5.14 14.20
N THR A 213 -3.45 3.86 14.56
CA THR A 213 -2.46 3.06 15.29
C THR A 213 -1.13 2.91 14.57
N LYS A 214 -1.14 2.93 13.22
CA LYS A 214 0.01 2.64 12.37
C LYS A 214 0.68 1.27 12.62
N ALA A 215 0.04 0.42 13.41
CA ALA A 215 0.46 -0.96 13.62
C ALA A 215 0.29 -1.80 12.35
N GLY A 216 1.03 -2.90 12.24
CA GLY A 216 0.90 -3.86 11.15
C GLY A 216 1.49 -3.38 9.81
N ASN A 217 0.90 -3.80 8.69
CA ASN A 217 1.51 -3.68 7.38
C ASN A 217 1.54 -2.24 6.85
N SER A 218 2.71 -1.61 6.92
CA SER A 218 2.93 -0.23 6.48
C SER A 218 2.87 -0.07 4.96
N HIS A 219 3.29 -1.08 4.20
CA HIS A 219 3.26 -1.06 2.73
C HIS A 219 1.82 -1.01 2.23
N LEU A 220 0.98 -1.95 2.66
CA LEU A 220 -0.43 -1.98 2.28
C LEU A 220 -1.19 -0.74 2.79
N ARG A 221 -0.90 -0.26 4.00
CA ARG A 221 -1.48 0.99 4.51
C ARG A 221 -1.19 2.16 3.59
N ARG A 222 0.05 2.31 3.12
CA ARG A 222 0.45 3.35 2.15
C ARG A 222 -0.34 3.23 0.85
N LEU A 223 -0.41 2.04 0.26
CA LEU A 223 -1.16 1.79 -0.98
C LEU A 223 -2.66 2.12 -0.83
N MET A 224 -3.26 1.76 0.31
CA MET A 224 -4.66 2.08 0.59
C MET A 224 -4.92 3.58 0.72
N VAL A 225 -4.02 4.34 1.36
CA VAL A 225 -4.14 5.79 1.46
C VAL A 225 -3.93 6.46 0.09
N GLU A 226 -2.98 5.97 -0.72
CA GLU A 226 -2.78 6.44 -2.10
C GLU A 226 -4.02 6.18 -2.97
N ALA A 227 -4.61 4.99 -2.90
CA ALA A 227 -5.84 4.65 -3.61
C ALA A 227 -7.01 5.54 -3.18
N ALA A 228 -7.14 5.79 -1.88
CA ALA A 228 -8.20 6.61 -1.30
C ALA A 228 -8.17 8.08 -1.80
N GLN A 229 -7.04 8.60 -2.25
CA GLN A 229 -6.96 9.93 -2.85
C GLN A 229 -7.82 10.07 -4.10
N SER A 230 -8.13 8.98 -4.80
CA SER A 230 -8.99 8.97 -5.97
C SER A 230 -10.44 9.39 -5.65
N TYR A 231 -10.88 9.22 -4.42
CA TYR A 231 -12.22 9.59 -3.97
C TYR A 231 -12.39 11.08 -3.70
N SER A 232 -11.30 11.83 -3.66
CA SER A 232 -11.31 13.29 -3.46
C SER A 232 -11.56 14.08 -4.75
N ARG A 233 -11.80 13.42 -5.88
CA ARG A 233 -11.95 14.03 -7.20
C ARG A 233 -13.15 13.45 -7.94
N GLY A 234 -13.80 14.29 -8.76
CA GLY A 234 -14.92 13.91 -9.62
C GLY A 234 -16.26 13.80 -8.88
N ASN A 235 -17.32 13.64 -9.62
CA ASN A 235 -18.69 13.62 -9.10
C ASN A 235 -19.09 12.26 -8.52
N VAL A 236 -19.99 12.29 -7.54
CA VAL A 236 -20.58 11.06 -6.97
C VAL A 236 -21.33 10.30 -8.07
N GLY A 237 -21.16 8.98 -8.13
CA GLY A 237 -21.77 8.13 -9.16
C GLY A 237 -21.06 8.15 -10.52
N HIS A 238 -20.15 9.10 -10.78
CA HIS A 238 -19.44 9.14 -12.05
C HIS A 238 -18.33 8.09 -12.13
N LYS A 239 -18.33 7.30 -13.20
CA LYS A 239 -17.28 6.34 -13.55
C LYS A 239 -16.48 6.83 -14.75
N SER A 240 -15.15 6.91 -14.60
CA SER A 240 -14.26 7.18 -15.72
C SER A 240 -14.23 6.00 -16.72
N LEU A 241 -13.85 6.28 -17.96
CA LEU A 241 -13.66 5.23 -18.97
C LEU A 241 -12.68 4.14 -18.50
N ALA A 242 -11.60 4.54 -17.83
CA ALA A 242 -10.62 3.59 -17.27
C ALA A 242 -11.22 2.68 -16.19
N LEU A 243 -12.14 3.17 -15.34
CA LEU A 243 -12.82 2.33 -14.37
C LEU A 243 -13.80 1.36 -15.05
N LYS A 244 -14.58 1.84 -16.01
CA LYS A 244 -15.48 1.00 -16.81
C LYS A 244 -14.72 -0.11 -17.54
N ALA A 245 -13.54 0.20 -18.11
CA ALA A 245 -12.69 -0.80 -18.76
C ALA A 245 -12.20 -1.90 -17.79
N ARG A 246 -11.80 -1.53 -16.57
CA ARG A 246 -11.39 -2.52 -15.53
C ARG A 246 -12.55 -3.40 -15.07
N GLN A 247 -13.77 -2.86 -15.00
CA GLN A 247 -14.97 -3.61 -14.61
C GLN A 247 -15.49 -4.53 -15.73
N LYS A 248 -15.05 -4.34 -16.96
CA LYS A 248 -15.50 -5.15 -18.10
C LYS A 248 -15.17 -6.63 -17.90
N GLY A 249 -16.20 -7.49 -17.97
CA GLY A 249 -16.07 -8.94 -17.80
C GLY A 249 -15.95 -9.41 -16.36
N CYS A 250 -16.24 -8.56 -15.35
CA CYS A 250 -16.57 -9.00 -14.00
C CYS A 250 -18.06 -9.33 -13.88
N SER A 251 -18.46 -10.08 -12.86
CA SER A 251 -19.86 -10.38 -12.61
C SER A 251 -20.66 -9.12 -12.24
N GLY A 252 -21.95 -9.10 -12.52
CA GLY A 252 -22.83 -7.98 -12.16
C GLY A 252 -22.82 -7.66 -10.67
N GLU A 253 -22.75 -8.67 -9.80
CA GLU A 253 -22.70 -8.53 -8.35
C GLU A 253 -21.41 -7.84 -7.88
N VAL A 254 -20.26 -8.26 -8.40
CA VAL A 254 -18.95 -7.63 -8.12
C VAL A 254 -18.94 -6.17 -8.52
N ILE A 255 -19.48 -5.85 -9.73
CA ILE A 255 -19.55 -4.47 -10.22
C ILE A 255 -20.50 -3.65 -9.34
N ALA A 256 -21.67 -4.16 -9.01
CA ALA A 256 -22.65 -3.46 -8.17
C ALA A 256 -22.10 -3.17 -6.77
N TYR A 257 -21.44 -4.13 -6.16
CA TYR A 257 -20.79 -3.96 -4.86
C TYR A 257 -19.69 -2.90 -4.89
N ALA A 258 -18.80 -2.96 -5.89
CA ALA A 258 -17.74 -1.98 -6.06
C ALA A 258 -18.30 -0.56 -6.33
N ASP A 259 -19.38 -0.45 -7.11
CA ASP A 259 -20.04 0.84 -7.40
C ASP A 259 -20.71 1.43 -6.16
N LYS A 260 -21.43 0.62 -5.39
CA LYS A 260 -21.99 1.00 -4.08
C LYS A 260 -20.91 1.56 -3.16
N ALA A 261 -19.75 0.88 -3.11
CA ALA A 261 -18.59 1.33 -2.34
C ALA A 261 -18.03 2.65 -2.89
N ASN A 262 -17.81 2.74 -4.21
CA ASN A 262 -17.24 3.92 -4.86
C ASN A 262 -18.10 5.17 -4.64
N GLU A 263 -19.42 5.03 -4.73
CA GLU A 263 -20.37 6.12 -4.50
C GLU A 263 -20.39 6.53 -3.02
N ARG A 264 -20.52 5.57 -2.11
CA ARG A 264 -20.55 5.80 -0.67
C ARG A 264 -19.27 6.49 -0.18
N LEU A 265 -18.10 6.01 -0.58
CA LEU A 265 -16.81 6.54 -0.15
C LEU A 265 -16.61 7.97 -0.65
N ARG A 266 -17.02 8.28 -1.88
CA ARG A 266 -16.93 9.64 -2.43
C ARG A 266 -17.90 10.58 -1.73
N ARG A 267 -19.15 10.19 -1.49
CA ARG A 267 -20.12 10.98 -0.70
C ARG A 267 -19.57 11.26 0.71
N ARG A 268 -19.00 10.23 1.35
CA ARG A 268 -18.42 10.36 2.69
C ARG A 268 -17.23 11.33 2.71
N PHE A 269 -16.34 11.25 1.72
CA PHE A 269 -15.22 12.18 1.61
C PHE A 269 -15.70 13.63 1.55
N TYR A 270 -16.64 13.93 0.67
CA TYR A 270 -17.20 15.29 0.54
C TYR A 270 -17.96 15.73 1.80
N LYS A 271 -18.74 14.85 2.42
CA LYS A 271 -19.40 15.16 3.68
C LYS A 271 -18.41 15.52 4.79
N MET A 272 -17.27 14.82 4.85
CA MET A 272 -16.23 15.11 5.86
C MET A 272 -15.52 16.42 5.57
N THR A 273 -15.15 16.69 4.33
CA THR A 273 -14.32 17.84 3.98
C THR A 273 -15.12 19.13 3.77
N LEU A 274 -16.26 19.06 3.07
CA LEU A 274 -17.04 20.25 2.76
C LEU A 274 -18.02 20.62 3.87
N ASN A 275 -18.75 19.64 4.44
CA ASN A 275 -19.79 19.96 5.43
C ASN A 275 -19.24 20.05 6.85
N LYS A 276 -18.20 19.25 7.18
CA LYS A 276 -17.62 19.17 8.53
C LYS A 276 -16.27 19.84 8.67
N GLY A 277 -15.70 20.39 7.59
CA GLY A 277 -14.39 21.05 7.61
C GLY A 277 -13.22 20.16 8.03
N ILE A 278 -13.37 18.83 7.96
CA ILE A 278 -12.33 17.90 8.39
C ILE A 278 -11.14 18.00 7.42
N ASN A 279 -9.93 18.03 7.99
CA ASN A 279 -8.70 18.05 7.21
C ASN A 279 -8.69 16.93 6.17
N ARG A 280 -8.29 17.29 4.92
CA ARG A 280 -8.30 16.39 3.77
C ARG A 280 -7.53 15.09 4.00
N ASN A 281 -6.38 15.14 4.68
CA ASN A 281 -5.56 13.95 4.95
C ASN A 281 -6.27 13.01 5.95
N VAL A 282 -6.94 13.57 6.96
CA VAL A 282 -7.75 12.81 7.91
C VAL A 282 -8.93 12.14 7.20
N ALA A 283 -9.64 12.89 6.34
CA ALA A 283 -10.71 12.35 5.53
C ALA A 283 -10.22 11.23 4.60
N THR A 284 -9.10 11.43 3.89
CA THR A 284 -8.49 10.40 3.01
C THR A 284 -8.15 9.12 3.79
N THR A 285 -7.60 9.25 4.99
CA THR A 285 -7.27 8.09 5.84
C THR A 285 -8.54 7.35 6.30
N ALA A 286 -9.60 8.07 6.62
CA ALA A 286 -10.89 7.46 6.96
C ALA A 286 -11.52 6.73 5.77
N ILE A 287 -11.38 7.27 4.55
CA ILE A 287 -11.80 6.59 3.32
C ILE A 287 -10.93 5.35 3.05
N ALA A 288 -9.61 5.43 3.25
CA ALA A 288 -8.72 4.27 3.10
C ALA A 288 -9.12 3.10 4.01
N ARG A 289 -9.48 3.39 5.27
CA ARG A 289 -10.01 2.38 6.20
C ARG A 289 -11.28 1.71 5.68
N GLU A 290 -12.24 2.50 5.23
CA GLU A 290 -13.52 1.97 4.76
C GLU A 290 -13.36 1.23 3.42
N LEU A 291 -12.49 1.71 2.52
CA LEU A 291 -12.13 1.02 1.28
C LEU A 291 -11.52 -0.36 1.59
N ALA A 292 -10.64 -0.45 2.58
CA ALA A 292 -10.08 -1.72 3.03
C ALA A 292 -11.18 -2.69 3.50
N CYS A 293 -12.19 -2.20 4.23
CA CYS A 293 -13.33 -3.03 4.63
C CYS A 293 -14.12 -3.56 3.42
N PHE A 294 -14.36 -2.74 2.41
CA PHE A 294 -15.01 -3.19 1.17
C PHE A 294 -14.15 -4.21 0.40
N MET A 295 -12.83 -3.99 0.34
CA MET A 295 -11.92 -4.96 -0.29
C MET A 295 -11.90 -6.30 0.44
N TRP A 296 -11.96 -6.29 1.76
CA TRP A 296 -12.11 -7.51 2.55
C TRP A 296 -13.44 -8.22 2.22
N GLY A 297 -14.55 -7.50 2.16
CA GLY A 297 -15.84 -8.05 1.76
C GLY A 297 -15.80 -8.69 0.37
N MET A 298 -15.19 -8.01 -0.60
CA MET A 298 -14.99 -8.55 -1.95
C MET A 298 -14.17 -9.84 -1.95
N ALA A 299 -13.08 -9.87 -1.17
CA ALA A 299 -12.17 -11.02 -1.14
C ALA A 299 -12.73 -12.25 -0.43
N THR A 300 -13.68 -12.05 0.53
CA THR A 300 -14.30 -13.11 1.32
C THR A 300 -15.71 -13.51 0.82
N GLY A 301 -16.17 -12.91 -0.29
CA GLY A 301 -17.51 -13.16 -0.82
C GLY A 301 -18.65 -12.48 -0.04
N ASN A 302 -18.34 -11.64 0.96
CA ASN A 302 -19.34 -10.88 1.73
C ASN A 302 -19.73 -9.60 0.97
N ILE A 303 -20.37 -9.74 -0.20
CA ILE A 303 -20.72 -8.68 -1.14
C ILE A 303 -22.21 -8.29 -1.15
N SER A 304 -22.95 -8.65 -0.14
CA SER A 304 -24.37 -8.30 0.01
C SER A 304 -24.61 -6.80 0.32
#